data_283489b0bdac64b017f7e724533af9db
#
_entry.id   283489b0bdac64b017f7e724533af9db
#
_cell.length_a   1.000
_cell.length_b   1.000
_cell.length_c   1.000
_cell.angle_alpha   90.00
_cell.angle_beta   90.00
_cell.angle_gamma   90.00
#
_symmetry.space_group_name_H-M   'P 1'
#
loop_
_entity.id
_entity.type
_entity.pdbx_description
1 polymer ?
#
loop_
_entity_poly.entity_id
_entity_poly.type
_entity_poly.pdbx_seq_one_letter_code
_entity_poly.pdbx_strand_id
1 'polypeptide(L)'
;DAKTGLPDPAFNGGKVDLSVGIPRANRDNLDYLGAQPVSVVSPPIVIGDILVTSQITQARPLLRDRPPMWVRGFDIHTGQTVWTFHTIPLAGEFGVDTWEEESWRGTGNNGVWSMMSADPELGLVYLPIEAPTDDFWGGNRPGDNLFSQSIVAVDAQTGERQWHFQMIHHGIWDYDPASAPNLIDITVEGREIKAVAQVTKQGFVYTFDRATGEPIWLIEEREVLQSPTIPGERLSLTQPLPTRPPAFEEQGLTIDDLINFTPELRAEAIEIISEYTYGPLYTPTTLTERGGNRGTILRPSAGGGANWMGAGVDPETGIIYIPSSDSLTAPIMVETDPAESTLTYRRISNAGVPGPQGLPILKP
;
A
#
# COMPACT_ATOMS: atom_id res chain seq x y z
N ASP A 1 28.33 -8.40 -12.92
CA ASP A 1 29.11 -7.78 -14.01
C ASP A 1 28.29 -7.85 -15.30
N ALA A 2 27.98 -6.69 -15.88
CA ALA A 2 27.13 -6.59 -17.08
C ALA A 2 27.78 -7.15 -18.36
N LYS A 3 29.10 -7.31 -18.39
CA LYS A 3 29.83 -7.85 -19.54
C LYS A 3 29.89 -9.37 -19.52
N THR A 4 29.98 -9.97 -18.34
CA THR A 4 30.16 -11.40 -18.19
C THR A 4 28.89 -12.14 -17.77
N GLY A 5 27.89 -11.42 -17.23
CA GLY A 5 26.69 -12.00 -16.62
C GLY A 5 26.96 -12.75 -15.31
N LEU A 6 28.18 -12.67 -14.79
CA LEU A 6 28.55 -13.34 -13.56
C LEU A 6 28.43 -12.42 -12.33
N PRO A 7 28.12 -12.96 -11.15
CA PRO A 7 28.20 -12.21 -9.89
C PRO A 7 29.62 -11.64 -9.70
N ASP A 8 29.70 -10.40 -9.18
CA ASP A 8 30.97 -9.80 -8.83
C ASP A 8 31.36 -10.27 -7.41
N PRO A 9 32.49 -10.98 -7.22
CA PRO A 9 32.91 -11.44 -5.90
C PRO A 9 33.22 -10.29 -4.92
N ALA A 10 33.57 -9.09 -5.41
CA ALA A 10 33.80 -7.93 -4.58
C ALA A 10 32.50 -7.47 -3.86
N PHE A 11 31.36 -7.68 -4.49
CA PHE A 11 30.05 -7.39 -3.92
C PHE A 11 29.63 -8.53 -2.96
N ASN A 12 30.13 -8.50 -1.75
CA ASN A 12 29.82 -9.48 -0.67
C ASN A 12 29.84 -10.96 -1.12
N GLY A 13 30.86 -11.34 -1.91
CA GLY A 13 30.94 -12.68 -2.49
C GLY A 13 29.94 -12.93 -3.63
N GLY A 14 29.40 -11.89 -4.24
CA GLY A 14 28.48 -11.94 -5.38
C GLY A 14 26.99 -11.91 -5.03
N LYS A 15 26.62 -11.83 -3.74
CA LYS A 15 25.24 -11.81 -3.28
C LYS A 15 25.08 -11.21 -1.90
N VAL A 16 23.91 -10.65 -1.63
CA VAL A 16 23.50 -10.17 -0.31
C VAL A 16 22.27 -10.95 0.14
N ASP A 17 22.30 -11.39 1.39
CA ASP A 17 21.17 -12.03 2.01
C ASP A 17 20.31 -11.01 2.76
N LEU A 18 19.16 -10.69 2.20
CA LEU A 18 18.26 -9.66 2.71
C LEU A 18 17.50 -10.07 3.98
N SER A 19 17.51 -11.33 4.38
CA SER A 19 16.87 -11.80 5.61
C SER A 19 17.73 -11.63 6.87
N VAL A 20 19.02 -11.28 6.71
CA VAL A 20 19.92 -11.07 7.85
C VAL A 20 19.43 -9.98 8.77
N GLY A 21 19.29 -10.28 10.06
CA GLY A 21 18.89 -9.34 11.10
C GLY A 21 17.40 -8.97 11.10
N ILE A 22 16.60 -9.50 10.17
CA ILE A 22 15.15 -9.30 10.18
C ILE A 22 14.52 -10.21 11.24
N PRO A 23 13.79 -9.65 12.22
CA PRO A 23 13.09 -10.45 13.21
C PRO A 23 12.10 -11.42 12.55
N ARG A 24 11.96 -12.63 13.09
CA ARG A 24 10.98 -13.62 12.64
C ARG A 24 11.16 -14.14 11.20
N ALA A 25 12.17 -13.69 10.45
CA ALA A 25 12.55 -14.29 9.18
C ALA A 25 13.09 -15.69 9.43
N ASN A 26 12.27 -16.71 9.20
CA ASN A 26 12.64 -18.11 9.40
C ASN A 26 13.12 -18.73 8.09
N ARG A 27 14.40 -19.08 8.03
CA ARG A 27 15.04 -19.69 6.85
C ARG A 27 15.01 -21.22 6.88
N ASP A 28 14.96 -21.79 8.07
CA ASP A 28 15.21 -23.21 8.28
C ASP A 28 13.92 -24.03 8.35
N ASN A 29 12.79 -23.37 8.58
CA ASN A 29 11.49 -24.01 8.62
C ASN A 29 10.77 -23.81 7.29
N LEU A 30 10.70 -24.86 6.50
CA LEU A 30 10.00 -24.91 5.21
C LEU A 30 8.55 -25.42 5.36
N ASP A 31 8.09 -25.68 6.58
CA ASP A 31 6.69 -26.03 6.81
C ASP A 31 5.80 -24.86 6.36
N TYR A 32 4.71 -25.20 5.71
CA TYR A 32 3.80 -24.23 5.09
C TYR A 32 3.31 -23.12 6.05
N LEU A 33 3.11 -23.44 7.33
CA LEU A 33 2.74 -22.48 8.37
C LEU A 33 3.94 -21.77 9.00
N GLY A 34 5.11 -22.38 9.01
CA GLY A 34 6.32 -21.84 9.64
C GLY A 34 7.25 -21.09 8.70
N ALA A 35 7.09 -21.27 7.39
CA ALA A 35 7.91 -20.57 6.41
C ALA A 35 7.54 -19.08 6.33
N GLN A 36 8.54 -18.24 6.55
CA GLN A 36 8.43 -16.78 6.43
C GLN A 36 9.42 -16.29 5.35
N PRO A 37 9.20 -16.67 4.07
CA PRO A 37 10.15 -16.32 3.03
C PRO A 37 10.17 -14.82 2.81
N VAL A 38 11.37 -14.29 2.65
CA VAL A 38 11.65 -12.92 2.27
C VAL A 38 11.94 -12.89 0.78
N SER A 39 11.26 -12.04 0.04
CA SER A 39 11.38 -11.92 -1.41
C SER A 39 11.63 -10.47 -1.83
N VAL A 40 12.21 -10.28 -3.00
CA VAL A 40 12.31 -8.98 -3.67
C VAL A 40 11.51 -9.07 -4.96
N VAL A 41 10.57 -8.14 -5.15
CA VAL A 41 9.69 -8.14 -6.34
C VAL A 41 9.90 -6.92 -7.22
N SER A 42 10.58 -5.89 -6.72
CA SER A 42 10.88 -4.67 -7.45
C SER A 42 12.38 -4.44 -7.58
N PRO A 43 12.83 -3.84 -8.69
CA PRO A 43 14.24 -3.53 -8.86
C PRO A 43 14.73 -2.57 -7.77
N PRO A 44 15.97 -2.74 -7.29
CA PRO A 44 16.60 -1.77 -6.44
C PRO A 44 16.84 -0.46 -7.19
N ILE A 45 16.94 0.66 -6.45
CA ILE A 45 17.36 1.95 -7.00
C ILE A 45 18.79 2.26 -6.56
N VAL A 46 19.56 2.90 -7.43
CA VAL A 46 20.93 3.32 -7.14
C VAL A 46 20.99 4.85 -7.15
N ILE A 47 21.58 5.41 -6.11
CA ILE A 47 21.83 6.84 -5.98
C ILE A 47 23.23 7.06 -5.39
N GLY A 48 24.13 7.71 -6.16
CA GLY A 48 25.55 7.75 -5.82
C GLY A 48 26.11 6.34 -5.66
N ASP A 49 26.75 6.08 -4.52
CA ASP A 49 27.33 4.77 -4.20
C ASP A 49 26.41 3.89 -3.33
N ILE A 50 25.13 4.23 -3.23
CA ILE A 50 24.15 3.48 -2.43
C ILE A 50 23.13 2.79 -3.34
N LEU A 51 22.98 1.47 -3.13
CA LEU A 51 21.90 0.66 -3.68
C LEU A 51 20.82 0.50 -2.61
N VAL A 52 19.62 0.99 -2.89
CA VAL A 52 18.47 0.90 -1.97
C VAL A 52 17.50 -0.17 -2.43
N THR A 53 17.11 -1.03 -1.51
CA THR A 53 16.11 -2.09 -1.76
C THR A 53 15.25 -2.36 -0.55
N SER A 54 14.10 -2.96 -0.77
CA SER A 54 13.21 -3.48 0.26
C SER A 54 12.85 -4.93 -0.03
N GLN A 55 12.11 -5.51 0.89
CA GLN A 55 11.63 -6.88 0.76
C GLN A 55 10.13 -6.93 0.94
N ILE A 56 9.54 -8.07 0.60
CA ILE A 56 8.15 -8.42 0.93
C ILE A 56 8.10 -9.83 1.49
N THR A 57 7.04 -10.14 2.24
CA THR A 57 6.65 -11.53 2.52
C THR A 57 5.64 -12.02 1.49
N GLN A 58 5.40 -13.33 1.46
CA GLN A 58 4.39 -13.87 0.54
C GLN A 58 2.96 -13.40 0.88
N ALA A 59 2.16 -13.21 -0.16
CA ALA A 59 0.85 -12.58 -0.14
C ALA A 59 -0.30 -13.33 0.56
N ARG A 60 -0.05 -14.46 1.24
CA ARG A 60 -1.09 -15.21 1.97
C ARG A 60 -0.70 -15.37 3.42
N PRO A 61 -1.03 -14.41 4.28
CA PRO A 61 -0.72 -14.53 5.69
C PRO A 61 -1.55 -15.64 6.32
N LEU A 62 -0.86 -16.60 6.91
CA LEU A 62 -1.45 -17.59 7.81
C LEU A 62 -0.99 -17.36 9.24
N LEU A 63 0.02 -16.52 9.43
CA LEU A 63 0.59 -16.18 10.72
C LEU A 63 0.40 -14.71 11.01
N ARG A 64 0.03 -14.39 12.24
CA ARG A 64 -0.01 -13.05 12.77
C ARG A 64 1.40 -12.47 12.86
N ASP A 65 2.33 -13.21 13.46
CA ASP A 65 3.69 -12.77 13.71
C ASP A 65 4.56 -12.94 12.46
N ARG A 66 4.58 -11.92 11.61
CA ARG A 66 5.33 -11.91 10.37
C ARG A 66 6.59 -11.04 10.46
N PRO A 67 7.62 -11.32 9.63
CA PRO A 67 8.79 -10.46 9.53
C PRO A 67 8.40 -9.05 9.05
N PRO A 68 8.93 -7.98 9.67
CA PRO A 68 8.84 -6.65 9.09
C PRO A 68 9.74 -6.56 7.86
N MET A 69 9.32 -5.79 6.86
CA MET A 69 10.04 -5.62 5.60
C MET A 69 10.71 -4.26 5.55
N TRP A 70 11.92 -4.19 6.08
CA TRP A 70 12.69 -2.96 6.19
C TRP A 70 13.24 -2.51 4.84
N VAL A 71 13.52 -1.21 4.70
CA VAL A 71 14.28 -0.67 3.57
C VAL A 71 15.75 -0.54 3.97
N ARG A 72 16.66 -0.94 3.07
CA ARG A 72 18.11 -0.92 3.34
C ARG A 72 18.89 -0.29 2.21
N GLY A 73 19.90 0.49 2.60
CA GLY A 73 20.95 0.96 1.72
C GLY A 73 22.20 0.11 1.84
N PHE A 74 22.75 -0.26 0.70
CA PHE A 74 23.98 -1.05 0.57
C PHE A 74 25.02 -0.27 -0.23
N ASP A 75 26.26 -0.33 0.18
CA ASP A 75 27.38 0.16 -0.62
C ASP A 75 27.50 -0.68 -1.91
N ILE A 76 27.47 -0.02 -3.08
CA ILE A 76 27.45 -0.70 -4.38
C ILE A 76 28.76 -1.43 -4.70
N HIS A 77 29.88 -1.07 -4.06
CA HIS A 77 31.18 -1.69 -4.31
C HIS A 77 31.41 -2.94 -3.45
N THR A 78 30.91 -2.89 -2.22
CA THR A 78 31.19 -3.96 -1.24
C THR A 78 29.99 -4.83 -0.91
N GLY A 79 28.77 -4.36 -1.16
CA GLY A 79 27.52 -5.04 -0.76
C GLY A 79 27.28 -5.02 0.74
N GLN A 80 28.03 -4.22 1.50
CA GLN A 80 27.80 -4.06 2.94
C GLN A 80 26.61 -3.16 3.19
N THR A 81 25.80 -3.49 4.21
CA THR A 81 24.70 -2.63 4.67
C THR A 81 25.26 -1.34 5.24
N VAL A 82 24.85 -0.19 4.70
CA VAL A 82 25.21 1.14 5.19
C VAL A 82 24.19 1.61 6.22
N TRP A 83 22.89 1.44 5.91
CA TRP A 83 21.80 1.83 6.80
C TRP A 83 20.58 0.92 6.65
N THR A 84 19.69 1.01 7.63
CA THR A 84 18.38 0.35 7.64
C THR A 84 17.33 1.34 8.11
N PHE A 85 16.26 1.48 7.35
CA PHE A 85 15.06 2.22 7.73
C PHE A 85 13.99 1.21 8.19
N HIS A 86 13.51 1.35 9.42
CA HIS A 86 12.46 0.52 9.98
C HIS A 86 11.10 1.06 9.60
N THR A 87 10.47 0.42 8.64
CA THR A 87 9.13 0.77 8.14
C THR A 87 8.02 0.52 9.17
N ILE A 88 8.23 -0.45 10.06
CA ILE A 88 7.53 -0.59 11.34
C ILE A 88 8.52 -0.15 12.41
N PRO A 89 8.30 0.99 13.08
CA PRO A 89 9.24 1.51 14.07
C PRO A 89 9.49 0.55 15.23
N LEU A 90 10.71 0.55 15.73
CA LEU A 90 11.08 -0.21 16.94
C LEU A 90 10.89 0.64 18.20
N ALA A 91 11.01 0.03 19.36
CA ALA A 91 10.89 0.73 20.65
C ALA A 91 11.81 1.95 20.73
N GLY A 92 11.23 3.12 20.98
CA GLY A 92 11.93 4.40 21.11
C GLY A 92 12.15 5.14 19.78
N GLU A 93 11.79 4.54 18.64
CA GLU A 93 11.84 5.23 17.35
C GLU A 93 10.59 6.08 17.11
N PHE A 94 10.73 7.08 16.25
CA PHE A 94 9.62 7.95 15.85
C PHE A 94 8.48 7.15 15.22
N GLY A 95 7.25 7.39 15.67
CA GLY A 95 6.03 6.75 15.15
C GLY A 95 5.67 5.43 15.83
N VAL A 96 6.48 4.90 16.75
CA VAL A 96 6.17 3.64 17.46
C VAL A 96 4.90 3.75 18.32
N ASP A 97 4.58 4.94 18.81
CA ASP A 97 3.40 5.25 19.60
C ASP A 97 2.09 5.18 18.80
N THR A 98 2.16 5.22 17.47
CA THR A 98 1.01 4.99 16.58
C THR A 98 0.63 3.51 16.43
N TRP A 99 1.42 2.62 17.01
CA TRP A 99 1.17 1.18 17.11
C TRP A 99 0.74 0.84 18.54
N GLU A 100 -0.51 1.06 18.82
CA GLU A 100 -1.08 0.84 20.15
C GLU A 100 -0.90 -0.62 20.62
N GLU A 101 -0.91 -0.82 21.96
CA GLU A 101 -0.77 -2.14 22.59
C GLU A 101 0.53 -2.87 22.16
N GLU A 102 1.59 -2.12 21.82
CA GLU A 102 2.86 -2.66 21.30
C GLU A 102 2.69 -3.59 20.08
N SER A 103 1.64 -3.37 19.29
CA SER A 103 1.30 -4.22 18.14
C SER A 103 2.40 -4.30 17.09
N TRP A 104 3.33 -3.33 17.05
CA TRP A 104 4.54 -3.36 16.22
C TRP A 104 5.40 -4.60 16.44
N ARG A 105 5.34 -5.23 17.64
CA ARG A 105 6.16 -6.41 17.97
C ARG A 105 5.77 -7.65 17.16
N GLY A 106 4.49 -7.80 16.83
CA GLY A 106 3.95 -8.97 16.13
C GLY A 106 3.58 -8.68 14.68
N THR A 107 3.42 -7.41 14.30
CA THR A 107 3.03 -7.06 12.94
C THR A 107 4.22 -7.12 11.99
N GLY A 108 3.98 -7.55 10.77
CA GLY A 108 5.00 -7.66 9.72
C GLY A 108 4.52 -7.13 8.38
N ASN A 109 5.27 -7.47 7.32
CA ASN A 109 5.18 -6.84 6.02
C ASN A 109 5.52 -5.34 6.10
N ASN A 110 4.79 -4.43 5.49
CA ASN A 110 5.00 -2.99 5.56
C ASN A 110 6.28 -2.52 4.85
N GLY A 111 6.71 -3.20 3.80
CA GLY A 111 7.89 -2.87 3.00
C GLY A 111 7.58 -1.93 1.85
N VAL A 112 8.45 -1.96 0.85
CA VAL A 112 8.23 -1.33 -0.45
C VAL A 112 8.27 -2.41 -1.52
N TRP A 113 7.11 -2.81 -2.03
CA TRP A 113 7.01 -3.80 -3.10
C TRP A 113 6.94 -3.19 -4.50
N SER A 114 6.63 -1.91 -4.57
CA SER A 114 6.66 -1.13 -5.80
C SER A 114 8.05 -0.51 -6.04
N MET A 115 8.20 0.20 -7.15
CA MET A 115 9.44 0.91 -7.44
C MET A 115 9.56 2.17 -6.57
N MET A 116 10.79 2.52 -6.23
CA MET A 116 11.16 3.76 -5.55
C MET A 116 11.59 4.82 -6.57
N SER A 117 11.67 6.07 -6.15
CA SER A 117 12.27 7.17 -6.91
C SER A 117 13.36 7.84 -6.10
N ALA A 118 14.34 8.45 -6.78
CA ALA A 118 15.43 9.16 -6.13
C ALA A 118 15.72 10.49 -6.83
N ASP A 119 16.08 11.50 -6.05
CA ASP A 119 16.56 12.79 -6.51
C ASP A 119 18.05 12.95 -6.18
N PRO A 120 18.95 12.78 -7.15
CA PRO A 120 20.39 12.91 -6.91
C PRO A 120 20.83 14.32 -6.52
N GLU A 121 20.08 15.36 -6.88
CA GLU A 121 20.39 16.74 -6.53
C GLU A 121 20.10 17.03 -5.06
N LEU A 122 18.98 16.49 -4.54
CA LEU A 122 18.61 16.60 -3.14
C LEU A 122 19.23 15.50 -2.25
N GLY A 123 19.76 14.43 -2.87
CA GLY A 123 20.26 13.28 -2.13
C GLY A 123 19.17 12.46 -1.45
N LEU A 124 17.93 12.47 -1.96
CA LEU A 124 16.77 11.85 -1.34
C LEU A 124 16.29 10.62 -2.12
N VAL A 125 15.79 9.63 -1.38
CA VAL A 125 15.03 8.49 -1.91
C VAL A 125 13.60 8.53 -1.35
N TYR A 126 12.61 8.34 -2.23
CA TYR A 126 11.19 8.36 -1.88
C TYR A 126 10.65 6.93 -1.86
N LEU A 127 10.14 6.53 -0.72
CA LEU A 127 9.71 5.19 -0.38
C LEU A 127 8.17 5.12 -0.32
N PRO A 128 7.48 4.50 -1.29
CA PRO A 128 6.05 4.23 -1.21
C PRO A 128 5.81 2.95 -0.39
N ILE A 129 5.57 3.11 0.91
CA ILE A 129 5.45 2.01 1.87
C ILE A 129 4.05 1.40 1.84
N GLU A 130 3.97 0.08 1.73
CA GLU A 130 2.73 -0.70 1.66
C GLU A 130 1.99 -0.82 3.01
N ALA A 131 0.81 -1.48 2.98
CA ALA A 131 0.07 -1.86 4.18
C ALA A 131 0.81 -2.95 4.99
N PRO A 132 0.66 -2.97 6.33
CA PRO A 132 1.12 -4.09 7.15
C PRO A 132 0.12 -5.25 7.08
N THR A 133 0.51 -6.42 7.54
CA THR A 133 -0.37 -7.58 7.69
C THR A 133 -1.35 -7.36 8.86
N ASP A 134 -2.65 -7.60 8.74
CA ASP A 134 -3.43 -8.03 7.58
C ASP A 134 -3.98 -6.82 6.81
N ASP A 135 -4.08 -6.95 5.49
CA ASP A 135 -4.45 -5.83 4.61
C ASP A 135 -5.95 -5.46 4.70
N PHE A 136 -6.80 -6.34 5.27
CA PHE A 136 -8.25 -6.20 5.28
C PHE A 136 -8.88 -6.24 6.68
N TRP A 137 -8.08 -6.45 7.72
CA TRP A 137 -8.49 -6.43 9.12
C TRP A 137 -7.32 -6.02 10.01
N GLY A 138 -7.49 -4.92 10.72
CA GLY A 138 -6.46 -4.30 11.55
C GLY A 138 -6.59 -4.58 13.05
N GLY A 139 -7.54 -5.41 13.51
CA GLY A 139 -7.77 -5.62 14.94
C GLY A 139 -6.58 -6.17 15.72
N ASN A 140 -5.56 -6.73 15.04
CA ASN A 140 -4.29 -7.16 15.64
C ASN A 140 -3.25 -6.03 15.74
N ARG A 141 -3.50 -4.88 15.12
CA ARG A 141 -2.56 -3.76 15.03
C ARG A 141 -3.25 -2.40 15.25
N PRO A 142 -3.87 -2.20 16.42
CA PRO A 142 -4.58 -0.96 16.71
C PRO A 142 -3.67 0.28 16.60
N GLY A 143 -4.27 1.44 16.34
CA GLY A 143 -3.61 2.71 16.10
C GLY A 143 -3.41 2.98 14.60
N ASP A 144 -2.85 4.15 14.25
CA ASP A 144 -2.71 4.60 12.85
C ASP A 144 -1.62 3.87 12.06
N ASN A 145 -0.73 3.16 12.75
CA ASN A 145 0.29 2.27 12.17
C ASN A 145 1.32 2.96 11.26
N LEU A 146 1.95 4.05 11.70
CA LEU A 146 3.02 4.70 10.93
C LEU A 146 4.23 3.74 10.83
N PHE A 147 4.85 3.57 9.64
CA PHE A 147 4.75 4.25 8.36
C PHE A 147 3.91 3.50 7.31
N SER A 148 2.89 2.75 7.69
CA SER A 148 2.07 2.08 6.67
C SER A 148 1.42 3.09 5.72
N GLN A 149 1.26 2.67 4.46
CA GLN A 149 0.57 3.41 3.40
C GLN A 149 0.99 4.88 3.33
N SER A 150 2.31 5.07 3.39
CA SER A 150 2.96 6.38 3.43
C SER A 150 3.92 6.57 2.26
N ILE A 151 4.13 7.83 1.89
CA ILE A 151 5.35 8.23 1.20
C ILE A 151 6.34 8.73 2.24
N VAL A 152 7.57 8.22 2.20
CA VAL A 152 8.66 8.61 3.11
C VAL A 152 9.87 9.02 2.30
N ALA A 153 10.42 10.21 2.56
CA ALA A 153 11.69 10.62 2.00
C ALA A 153 12.82 10.37 3.01
N VAL A 154 13.84 9.65 2.58
CA VAL A 154 15.04 9.39 3.38
C VAL A 154 16.28 9.96 2.70
N ASP A 155 17.23 10.41 3.50
CA ASP A 155 18.56 10.72 3.02
C ASP A 155 19.24 9.47 2.47
N ALA A 156 19.73 9.52 1.25
CA ALA A 156 20.28 8.38 0.54
C ALA A 156 21.54 7.79 1.19
N GLN A 157 22.34 8.63 1.88
CA GLN A 157 23.60 8.21 2.47
C GLN A 157 23.43 7.64 3.88
N THR A 158 22.44 8.15 4.63
CA THR A 158 22.29 7.81 6.05
C THR A 158 21.03 6.98 6.35
N GLY A 159 20.04 6.99 5.45
CA GLY A 159 18.73 6.38 5.69
C GLY A 159 17.87 7.17 6.68
N GLU A 160 18.31 8.34 7.13
CA GLU A 160 17.55 9.19 8.03
C GLU A 160 16.32 9.77 7.33
N ARG A 161 15.14 9.65 8.01
CA ARG A 161 13.89 10.21 7.50
C ARG A 161 13.97 11.75 7.49
N GLN A 162 13.81 12.33 6.33
CA GLN A 162 13.72 13.79 6.16
C GLN A 162 12.29 14.27 6.36
N TRP A 163 11.33 13.61 5.71
CA TRP A 163 9.90 13.86 5.88
C TRP A 163 9.08 12.61 5.53
N HIS A 164 7.81 12.64 5.84
CA HIS A 164 6.84 11.61 5.42
C HIS A 164 5.45 12.19 5.38
N PHE A 165 4.56 11.49 4.68
CA PHE A 165 3.12 11.71 4.73
C PHE A 165 2.40 10.36 4.71
N GLN A 166 1.55 10.11 5.70
CA GLN A 166 0.70 8.92 5.73
C GLN A 166 -0.60 9.20 4.96
N MET A 167 -0.83 8.47 3.89
CA MET A 167 -1.97 8.66 2.98
C MET A 167 -3.21 7.89 3.42
N ILE A 168 -3.06 6.92 4.32
CA ILE A 168 -4.16 6.18 4.94
C ILE A 168 -3.78 5.85 6.39
N HIS A 169 -4.63 6.26 7.32
CA HIS A 169 -4.56 5.86 8.72
C HIS A 169 -5.24 4.52 8.92
N HIS A 170 -4.58 3.59 9.59
CA HIS A 170 -5.15 2.27 9.91
C HIS A 170 -5.82 1.59 8.71
N GLY A 171 -5.09 1.46 7.59
CA GLY A 171 -5.69 0.99 6.34
C GLY A 171 -6.09 -0.49 6.37
N ILE A 172 -7.32 -0.79 5.92
CA ILE A 172 -7.91 -2.13 5.84
C ILE A 172 -8.54 -2.42 4.46
N TRP A 173 -8.02 -1.78 3.40
CA TRP A 173 -8.58 -1.87 2.04
C TRP A 173 -7.56 -2.34 1.01
N ASP A 174 -6.32 -2.68 1.43
CA ASP A 174 -5.20 -3.01 0.51
C ASP A 174 -4.88 -1.85 -0.46
N TYR A 175 -5.01 -0.60 0.01
CA TYR A 175 -4.76 0.60 -0.80
C TYR A 175 -3.33 1.11 -0.67
N ASP A 176 -2.37 0.26 -1.02
CA ASP A 176 -0.96 0.63 -1.04
C ASP A 176 -0.67 1.78 -2.00
N PRO A 177 0.33 2.64 -1.74
CA PRO A 177 0.93 3.50 -2.75
C PRO A 177 1.79 2.64 -3.69
N ALA A 178 1.13 1.94 -4.61
CA ALA A 178 1.66 0.80 -5.35
C ALA A 178 2.55 1.16 -6.55
N SER A 179 3.03 2.41 -6.65
CA SER A 179 3.80 2.89 -7.80
C SER A 179 4.98 3.77 -7.40
N ALA A 180 5.95 3.89 -8.30
CA ALA A 180 7.04 4.84 -8.12
C ALA A 180 6.49 6.27 -7.97
N PRO A 181 6.92 7.05 -6.95
CA PRO A 181 6.61 8.46 -6.88
C PRO A 181 7.16 9.21 -8.10
N ASN A 182 6.34 10.02 -8.75
CA ASN A 182 6.75 10.78 -9.93
C ASN A 182 7.42 12.09 -9.52
N LEU A 183 8.69 12.26 -9.90
CA LEU A 183 9.41 13.53 -9.70
C LEU A 183 9.11 14.45 -10.88
N ILE A 184 8.61 15.65 -10.59
CA ILE A 184 8.20 16.63 -11.60
C ILE A 184 8.44 18.04 -11.09
N ASP A 185 8.92 18.93 -11.97
CA ASP A 185 9.02 20.34 -11.66
C ASP A 185 7.77 21.05 -12.22
N ILE A 186 7.07 21.78 -11.37
CA ILE A 186 5.79 22.43 -11.73
C ILE A 186 5.79 23.89 -11.28
N THR A 187 4.96 24.69 -11.97
CA THR A 187 4.72 26.07 -11.59
C THR A 187 3.31 26.21 -11.01
N VAL A 188 3.22 26.60 -9.73
CA VAL A 188 1.96 26.86 -9.06
C VAL A 188 1.92 28.30 -8.57
N GLU A 189 0.92 29.05 -9.03
CA GLU A 189 0.76 30.47 -8.68
C GLU A 189 2.03 31.30 -8.94
N GLY A 190 2.74 31.00 -10.02
CA GLY A 190 3.98 31.68 -10.44
C GLY A 190 5.24 31.25 -9.67
N ARG A 191 5.17 30.27 -8.79
CA ARG A 191 6.32 29.69 -8.09
C ARG A 191 6.74 28.38 -8.73
N GLU A 192 8.00 28.23 -9.03
CA GLU A 192 8.58 26.97 -9.44
C GLU A 192 8.75 26.07 -8.21
N ILE A 193 8.28 24.83 -8.29
CA ILE A 193 8.32 23.86 -7.21
C ILE A 193 8.87 22.55 -7.76
N LYS A 194 9.89 22.02 -7.12
CA LYS A 194 10.33 20.65 -7.29
C LYS A 194 9.36 19.74 -6.57
N ALA A 195 8.43 19.13 -7.30
CA ALA A 195 7.37 18.31 -6.73
C ALA A 195 7.65 16.82 -6.80
N VAL A 196 7.02 16.07 -5.89
CA VAL A 196 6.80 14.64 -5.99
C VAL A 196 5.31 14.35 -5.97
N ALA A 197 4.85 13.59 -6.96
CA ALA A 197 3.45 13.19 -7.10
C ALA A 197 3.30 11.67 -6.91
N GLN A 198 2.52 11.27 -5.92
CA GLN A 198 2.21 9.86 -5.63
C GLN A 198 0.81 9.53 -6.12
N VAL A 199 0.70 8.74 -7.17
CA VAL A 199 -0.58 8.15 -7.59
C VAL A 199 -0.91 6.95 -6.70
N THR A 200 -2.19 6.75 -6.43
CA THR A 200 -2.61 5.79 -5.41
C THR A 200 -3.72 4.87 -5.88
N LYS A 201 -3.87 3.74 -5.21
CA LYS A 201 -4.97 2.78 -5.44
C LYS A 201 -6.34 3.40 -5.20
N GLN A 202 -6.45 4.39 -4.28
CA GLN A 202 -7.72 5.09 -4.01
C GLN A 202 -8.20 5.98 -5.16
N GLY A 203 -7.36 6.22 -6.18
CA GLY A 203 -7.70 7.11 -7.29
C GLY A 203 -7.31 8.56 -7.04
N PHE A 204 -6.42 8.84 -6.09
CA PHE A 204 -5.88 10.17 -5.81
C PHE A 204 -4.43 10.35 -6.30
N VAL A 205 -4.04 11.60 -6.50
CA VAL A 205 -2.65 12.03 -6.62
C VAL A 205 -2.34 12.94 -5.43
N TYR A 206 -1.46 12.49 -4.55
CA TYR A 206 -0.90 13.32 -3.50
C TYR A 206 0.35 14.01 -4.01
N THR A 207 0.44 15.32 -3.85
CA THR A 207 1.53 16.11 -4.42
C THR A 207 2.20 16.98 -3.36
N PHE A 208 3.50 16.83 -3.22
CA PHE A 208 4.31 17.51 -2.19
C PHE A 208 5.49 18.24 -2.83
N ASP A 209 5.97 19.28 -2.17
CA ASP A 209 7.34 19.75 -2.36
C ASP A 209 8.29 18.61 -1.98
N ARG A 210 9.11 18.16 -2.93
CA ARG A 210 9.89 16.94 -2.74
C ARG A 210 11.08 17.09 -1.79
N ALA A 211 11.48 18.32 -1.48
CA ALA A 211 12.53 18.59 -0.51
C ALA A 211 11.99 18.62 0.94
N THR A 212 10.79 19.16 1.14
CA THR A 212 10.25 19.45 2.47
C THR A 212 9.10 18.54 2.91
N GLY A 213 8.39 17.93 1.95
CA GLY A 213 7.18 17.16 2.21
C GLY A 213 5.93 18.02 2.43
N GLU A 214 6.04 19.34 2.25
CA GLU A 214 4.87 20.23 2.36
C GLU A 214 3.89 19.94 1.23
N PRO A 215 2.60 19.70 1.52
CA PRO A 215 1.58 19.51 0.50
C PRO A 215 1.46 20.74 -0.40
N ILE A 216 1.46 20.55 -1.72
CA ILE A 216 1.31 21.67 -2.67
C ILE A 216 -0.12 22.21 -2.66
N TRP A 217 -1.08 21.34 -2.47
CA TRP A 217 -2.49 21.70 -2.26
C TRP A 217 -2.98 21.11 -0.95
N LEU A 218 -3.98 21.76 -0.37
CA LEU A 218 -4.57 21.34 0.90
C LEU A 218 -4.97 19.85 0.86
N ILE A 219 -4.57 19.12 1.88
CA ILE A 219 -5.07 17.78 2.19
C ILE A 219 -5.90 17.91 3.46
N GLU A 220 -7.15 17.45 3.41
CA GLU A 220 -8.12 17.58 4.49
C GLU A 220 -8.32 16.25 5.20
N GLU A 221 -8.25 16.26 6.52
CA GLU A 221 -8.74 15.15 7.32
C GLU A 221 -10.27 15.13 7.29
N ARG A 222 -10.85 14.08 6.73
CA ARG A 222 -12.31 13.93 6.60
C ARG A 222 -12.79 12.69 7.34
N GLU A 223 -13.89 12.84 8.07
CA GLU A 223 -14.56 11.73 8.75
C GLU A 223 -14.95 10.63 7.75
N VAL A 224 -14.74 9.39 8.15
CA VAL A 224 -15.08 8.20 7.36
C VAL A 224 -16.04 7.28 8.09
N LEU A 225 -16.71 6.42 7.33
CA LEU A 225 -17.73 5.50 7.87
C LEU A 225 -17.11 4.54 8.87
N GLN A 226 -17.75 4.42 10.05
CA GLN A 226 -17.25 3.59 11.16
C GLN A 226 -17.93 2.23 11.27
N SER A 227 -19.04 2.00 10.57
CA SER A 227 -19.85 0.78 10.68
C SER A 227 -20.55 0.46 9.36
N PRO A 228 -20.84 -0.82 9.06
CA PRO A 228 -20.44 -2.03 9.83
C PRO A 228 -18.98 -2.43 9.60
N THR A 229 -18.42 -3.27 10.49
CA THR A 229 -17.06 -3.79 10.37
C THR A 229 -16.91 -5.17 11.02
N ILE A 230 -15.72 -5.78 10.85
CA ILE A 230 -15.38 -7.08 11.44
C ILE A 230 -15.15 -6.90 12.96
N PRO A 231 -15.58 -7.85 13.81
CA PRO A 231 -15.39 -7.74 15.26
C PRO A 231 -13.92 -7.52 15.66
N GLY A 232 -13.70 -6.64 16.64
CA GLY A 232 -12.37 -6.28 17.13
C GLY A 232 -11.65 -5.20 16.31
N GLU A 233 -12.22 -4.77 15.18
CA GLU A 233 -11.67 -3.67 14.38
C GLU A 233 -11.85 -2.32 15.10
N ARG A 234 -10.79 -1.48 15.04
CA ARG A 234 -10.78 -0.11 15.56
C ARG A 234 -10.30 0.84 14.48
N LEU A 235 -11.24 1.36 13.69
CA LEU A 235 -10.96 2.23 12.54
C LEU A 235 -10.43 3.61 12.98
N SER A 236 -9.58 4.22 12.16
CA SER A 236 -9.32 5.65 12.28
C SER A 236 -10.61 6.44 12.00
N LEU A 237 -10.82 7.53 12.74
CA LEU A 237 -12.03 8.37 12.59
C LEU A 237 -12.02 9.16 11.30
N THR A 238 -10.82 9.54 10.83
CA THR A 238 -10.63 10.36 9.64
C THR A 238 -9.64 9.73 8.69
N GLN A 239 -9.66 10.20 7.45
CA GLN A 239 -8.66 9.89 6.43
C GLN A 239 -8.24 11.18 5.70
N PRO A 240 -6.95 11.31 5.34
CA PRO A 240 -6.45 12.48 4.62
C PRO A 240 -6.84 12.41 3.14
N LEU A 241 -7.63 13.38 2.66
CA LEU A 241 -8.08 13.47 1.28
C LEU A 241 -7.52 14.72 0.61
N PRO A 242 -6.77 14.58 -0.53
CA PRO A 242 -6.25 15.73 -1.25
C PRO A 242 -7.41 16.49 -1.92
N THR A 243 -7.35 17.84 -1.90
CA THR A 243 -8.35 18.68 -2.56
C THR A 243 -8.05 18.90 -4.03
N ARG A 244 -6.77 18.71 -4.43
CA ARG A 244 -6.28 18.84 -5.81
C ARG A 244 -5.09 17.92 -6.06
N PRO A 245 -4.91 17.42 -7.30
CA PRO A 245 -5.94 17.41 -8.35
C PRO A 245 -7.17 16.62 -7.89
N PRO A 246 -8.32 16.72 -8.60
CA PRO A 246 -9.47 15.87 -8.28
C PRO A 246 -9.11 14.39 -8.41
N ALA A 247 -9.87 13.53 -7.77
CA ALA A 247 -9.73 12.08 -7.96
C ALA A 247 -9.79 11.75 -9.46
N PHE A 248 -8.89 10.88 -9.91
CA PHE A 248 -8.83 10.44 -11.31
C PHE A 248 -9.64 9.19 -11.58
N GLU A 249 -10.23 8.61 -10.54
CA GLU A 249 -11.11 7.43 -10.63
C GLU A 249 -12.32 7.60 -9.71
N GLU A 250 -13.41 6.91 -10.03
CA GLU A 250 -14.64 6.91 -9.24
C GLU A 250 -14.43 6.19 -7.90
N GLN A 251 -15.03 6.73 -6.84
CA GLN A 251 -14.79 6.31 -5.47
C GLN A 251 -16.09 5.96 -4.75
N GLY A 252 -16.14 4.73 -4.21
CA GLY A 252 -17.32 4.22 -3.55
C GLY A 252 -18.41 3.78 -4.54
N LEU A 253 -19.51 3.27 -4.03
CA LEU A 253 -20.62 2.74 -4.82
C LEU A 253 -21.96 3.20 -4.26
N THR A 254 -22.83 3.66 -5.16
CA THR A 254 -24.24 3.93 -4.90
C THR A 254 -25.12 3.17 -5.88
N ILE A 255 -26.41 3.11 -5.61
CA ILE A 255 -27.37 2.50 -6.56
C ILE A 255 -27.45 3.25 -7.90
N ASP A 256 -27.04 4.53 -7.93
CA ASP A 256 -27.07 5.33 -9.15
C ASP A 256 -25.91 5.01 -10.10
N ASP A 257 -24.90 4.31 -9.63
CA ASP A 257 -23.76 3.84 -10.44
C ASP A 257 -24.06 2.56 -11.22
N LEU A 258 -25.17 1.89 -10.88
CA LEU A 258 -25.51 0.60 -11.47
C LEU A 258 -26.00 0.73 -12.90
N ILE A 259 -25.79 -0.34 -13.68
CA ILE A 259 -26.31 -0.50 -15.03
C ILE A 259 -27.83 -0.18 -15.09
N ASN A 260 -28.26 0.57 -16.11
CA ASN A 260 -29.61 1.08 -16.24
C ASN A 260 -30.16 1.01 -17.69
N PHE A 261 -29.63 0.08 -18.51
CA PHE A 261 -30.03 -0.06 -19.91
C PHE A 261 -31.51 -0.43 -20.04
N THR A 262 -32.05 -1.25 -19.13
CA THR A 262 -33.47 -1.51 -18.99
C THR A 262 -33.89 -1.53 -17.52
N PRO A 263 -35.17 -1.32 -17.20
CA PRO A 263 -35.68 -1.43 -15.82
C PRO A 263 -35.41 -2.80 -15.18
N GLU A 264 -35.48 -3.90 -15.97
CA GLU A 264 -35.28 -5.27 -15.50
C GLU A 264 -33.80 -5.49 -15.13
N LEU A 265 -32.85 -5.05 -15.97
CA LEU A 265 -31.41 -5.15 -15.68
C LEU A 265 -31.03 -4.34 -14.45
N ARG A 266 -31.61 -3.13 -14.30
CA ARG A 266 -31.39 -2.31 -13.12
C ARG A 266 -31.95 -2.98 -11.85
N ALA A 267 -33.15 -3.56 -11.91
CA ALA A 267 -33.74 -4.24 -10.77
C ALA A 267 -32.87 -5.44 -10.34
N GLU A 268 -32.39 -6.25 -11.29
CA GLU A 268 -31.50 -7.36 -11.04
C GLU A 268 -30.14 -6.88 -10.45
N ALA A 269 -29.58 -5.80 -10.97
CA ALA A 269 -28.34 -5.20 -10.42
C ALA A 269 -28.51 -4.73 -8.97
N ILE A 270 -29.66 -4.12 -8.63
CA ILE A 270 -29.98 -3.71 -7.26
C ILE A 270 -30.11 -4.94 -6.35
N GLU A 271 -30.75 -6.02 -6.82
CA GLU A 271 -30.85 -7.27 -6.08
C GLU A 271 -29.46 -7.86 -5.80
N ILE A 272 -28.58 -7.91 -6.82
CA ILE A 272 -27.22 -8.41 -6.68
C ILE A 272 -26.45 -7.64 -5.61
N ILE A 273 -26.43 -6.30 -5.65
CA ILE A 273 -25.65 -5.52 -4.68
C ILE A 273 -26.26 -5.52 -3.29
N SER A 274 -27.55 -5.83 -3.14
CA SER A 274 -28.19 -5.92 -1.82
C SER A 274 -27.64 -7.06 -0.96
N GLU A 275 -26.93 -8.02 -1.56
CA GLU A 275 -26.22 -9.09 -0.86
C GLU A 275 -24.85 -8.65 -0.32
N TYR A 276 -24.41 -7.41 -0.59
CA TYR A 276 -23.11 -6.87 -0.18
C TYR A 276 -23.29 -5.66 0.73
N THR A 277 -22.26 -5.39 1.51
CA THR A 277 -22.03 -4.07 2.10
C THR A 277 -21.42 -3.17 1.03
N TYR A 278 -21.93 -1.95 0.83
CA TYR A 278 -21.35 -0.96 -0.07
C TYR A 278 -21.61 0.47 0.44
N GLY A 279 -20.86 1.43 -0.06
CA GLY A 279 -20.96 2.83 0.38
C GLY A 279 -19.85 3.71 -0.20
N PRO A 280 -19.51 4.82 0.47
CA PRO A 280 -18.43 5.70 0.03
C PRO A 280 -17.05 5.02 0.10
N LEU A 281 -16.02 5.69 -0.45
CA LEU A 281 -14.63 5.31 -0.25
C LEU A 281 -14.36 5.09 1.25
N TYR A 282 -13.56 4.09 1.58
CA TYR A 282 -13.27 3.67 2.96
C TYR A 282 -14.45 3.05 3.72
N THR A 283 -15.46 2.53 3.02
CA THR A 283 -16.44 1.65 3.66
C THR A 283 -15.72 0.45 4.28
N PRO A 284 -15.91 0.18 5.59
CA PRO A 284 -15.17 -0.88 6.28
C PRO A 284 -15.46 -2.27 5.72
N THR A 285 -14.46 -3.14 5.79
CA THR A 285 -14.62 -4.55 5.43
C THR A 285 -15.56 -5.26 6.41
N THR A 286 -16.32 -6.26 5.90
CA THR A 286 -17.26 -7.07 6.67
C THR A 286 -16.99 -8.55 6.43
N LEU A 287 -17.41 -9.40 7.38
CA LEU A 287 -17.35 -10.85 7.21
C LEU A 287 -18.27 -11.31 6.08
N THR A 288 -17.79 -12.31 5.37
CA THR A 288 -18.59 -13.02 4.35
C THR A 288 -19.33 -14.17 5.00
N GLU A 289 -20.64 -14.22 4.83
CA GLU A 289 -21.51 -15.20 5.43
C GLU A 289 -22.16 -16.08 4.36
N ARG A 290 -22.20 -17.38 4.60
CA ARG A 290 -22.87 -18.31 3.66
C ARG A 290 -24.39 -18.07 3.67
N GLY A 291 -24.92 -17.60 2.53
CA GLY A 291 -26.34 -17.25 2.40
C GLY A 291 -26.74 -15.93 3.07
N GLY A 292 -25.78 -15.10 3.41
CA GLY A 292 -25.92 -13.76 3.97
C GLY A 292 -25.05 -12.75 3.22
N ASN A 293 -24.40 -11.83 3.96
CA ASN A 293 -23.53 -10.81 3.41
C ASN A 293 -22.34 -11.42 2.64
N ARG A 294 -22.11 -11.00 1.42
CA ARG A 294 -21.02 -11.45 0.54
C ARG A 294 -19.72 -10.65 0.69
N GLY A 295 -19.64 -9.76 1.67
CA GLY A 295 -18.52 -8.90 1.95
C GLY A 295 -18.77 -7.44 1.53
N THR A 296 -17.75 -6.59 1.66
CA THR A 296 -17.83 -5.18 1.31
C THR A 296 -17.31 -4.94 -0.10
N ILE A 297 -18.10 -4.25 -0.94
CA ILE A 297 -17.64 -3.84 -2.27
C ILE A 297 -16.68 -2.66 -2.13
N LEU A 298 -15.48 -2.81 -2.70
CA LEU A 298 -14.46 -1.76 -2.81
C LEU A 298 -14.49 -1.16 -4.23
N ARG A 299 -14.55 0.17 -4.32
CA ARG A 299 -14.36 0.96 -5.55
C ARG A 299 -13.55 2.22 -5.22
N PRO A 300 -12.38 2.39 -5.82
CA PRO A 300 -11.68 1.41 -6.69
C PRO A 300 -11.47 0.08 -5.97
N SER A 301 -11.30 -0.98 -6.74
CA SER A 301 -11.07 -2.33 -6.20
C SER A 301 -9.78 -2.40 -5.35
N ALA A 302 -9.52 -3.51 -4.68
CA ALA A 302 -8.23 -3.75 -4.02
C ALA A 302 -7.01 -3.72 -4.98
N GLY A 303 -7.25 -3.92 -6.29
CA GLY A 303 -6.27 -3.64 -7.34
C GLY A 303 -6.03 -2.16 -7.58
N GLY A 304 -6.94 -1.31 -7.16
CA GLY A 304 -6.86 0.15 -7.21
C GLY A 304 -7.24 0.77 -8.55
N GLY A 305 -7.44 2.08 -8.53
CA GLY A 305 -7.55 2.92 -9.73
C GLY A 305 -6.21 2.97 -10.47
N ALA A 306 -5.10 3.14 -9.76
CA ALA A 306 -3.74 2.97 -10.27
C ALA A 306 -2.99 1.92 -9.44
N ASN A 307 -1.98 1.27 -10.05
CA ASN A 307 -1.20 0.22 -9.41
C ASN A 307 0.28 0.34 -9.83
N TRP A 308 1.06 -0.74 -9.68
CA TRP A 308 2.51 -0.79 -9.90
C TRP A 308 2.99 -0.26 -11.26
N MET A 309 2.13 -0.20 -12.27
CA MET A 309 2.44 0.43 -13.55
C MET A 309 2.77 1.92 -13.41
N GLY A 310 2.27 2.56 -12.34
CA GLY A 310 2.53 3.96 -12.04
C GLY A 310 1.89 4.93 -13.02
N ALA A 311 2.52 6.07 -13.17
CA ALA A 311 2.14 7.12 -14.11
C ALA A 311 3.35 7.57 -14.93
N GLY A 312 3.09 8.08 -16.13
CA GLY A 312 4.07 8.74 -16.97
C GLY A 312 4.02 10.25 -16.79
N VAL A 313 5.18 10.91 -16.78
CA VAL A 313 5.28 12.36 -16.70
C VAL A 313 5.92 12.90 -17.96
N ASP A 314 5.32 13.94 -18.53
CA ASP A 314 5.95 14.79 -19.52
C ASP A 314 6.61 15.99 -18.81
N PRO A 315 7.95 16.03 -18.72
CA PRO A 315 8.65 17.07 -17.99
C PRO A 315 8.61 18.44 -18.68
N GLU A 316 8.31 18.49 -19.99
CA GLU A 316 8.24 19.74 -20.75
C GLU A 316 6.92 20.48 -20.51
N THR A 317 5.82 19.72 -20.39
CA THR A 317 4.48 20.28 -20.22
C THR A 317 3.96 20.23 -18.80
N GLY A 318 4.60 19.45 -17.90
CA GLY A 318 4.13 19.23 -16.54
C GLY A 318 2.87 18.35 -16.46
N ILE A 319 2.59 17.55 -17.51
CA ILE A 319 1.42 16.68 -17.56
C ILE A 319 1.77 15.30 -17.01
N ILE A 320 0.93 14.80 -16.13
CA ILE A 320 0.99 13.42 -15.64
C ILE A 320 -0.11 12.58 -16.31
N TYR A 321 0.27 11.43 -16.85
CA TYR A 321 -0.61 10.47 -17.52
C TYR A 321 -0.77 9.25 -16.63
N ILE A 322 -1.99 8.98 -16.19
CA ILE A 322 -2.29 7.91 -15.22
C ILE A 322 -3.15 6.85 -15.91
N PRO A 323 -2.63 5.63 -16.17
CA PRO A 323 -3.48 4.50 -16.55
C PRO A 323 -4.35 4.12 -15.36
N SER A 324 -5.66 4.15 -15.50
CA SER A 324 -6.60 3.85 -14.43
C SER A 324 -7.57 2.73 -14.78
N SER A 325 -8.17 2.13 -13.75
CA SER A 325 -9.14 1.04 -13.89
C SER A 325 -10.30 1.25 -12.92
N ASP A 326 -11.50 1.48 -13.45
CA ASP A 326 -12.74 1.46 -12.68
C ASP A 326 -13.22 0.01 -12.55
N SER A 327 -12.94 -0.60 -11.42
CA SER A 327 -13.29 -1.99 -11.14
C SER A 327 -13.77 -2.17 -9.72
N LEU A 328 -14.60 -3.21 -9.51
CA LEU A 328 -15.16 -3.59 -8.23
C LEU A 328 -14.58 -4.93 -7.77
N THR A 329 -14.24 -5.01 -6.49
CA THR A 329 -13.98 -6.29 -5.82
C THR A 329 -14.63 -6.31 -4.44
N ALA A 330 -14.97 -7.52 -3.97
CA ALA A 330 -15.36 -7.75 -2.60
C ALA A 330 -14.37 -8.77 -1.98
N PRO A 331 -13.57 -8.38 -0.99
CA PRO A 331 -12.72 -9.32 -0.26
C PRO A 331 -13.60 -10.33 0.47
N ILE A 332 -13.30 -11.63 0.28
CA ILE A 332 -13.96 -12.72 1.02
C ILE A 332 -13.24 -12.87 2.36
N MET A 333 -13.84 -12.30 3.40
CA MET A 333 -13.32 -12.31 4.76
C MET A 333 -13.98 -13.38 5.60
N VAL A 334 -13.18 -14.19 6.28
CA VAL A 334 -13.65 -15.27 7.13
C VAL A 334 -12.94 -15.30 8.48
N GLU A 335 -13.63 -15.82 9.48
CA GLU A 335 -12.98 -16.26 10.72
C GLU A 335 -12.11 -17.49 10.43
N THR A 336 -10.96 -17.57 11.06
CA THR A 336 -10.01 -18.65 10.82
C THR A 336 -10.10 -19.74 11.87
N ASP A 337 -9.85 -20.98 11.45
CA ASP A 337 -9.61 -22.06 12.40
C ASP A 337 -8.25 -21.86 13.08
N PRO A 338 -8.17 -21.79 14.43
CA PRO A 338 -6.90 -21.66 15.14
C PRO A 338 -5.91 -22.81 14.88
N ALA A 339 -6.38 -23.96 14.37
CA ALA A 339 -5.51 -25.04 13.94
C ALA A 339 -4.82 -24.76 12.59
N GLU A 340 -5.36 -23.84 11.78
CA GLU A 340 -4.84 -23.51 10.45
C GLU A 340 -4.11 -22.16 10.40
N SER A 341 -4.40 -21.25 11.32
CA SER A 341 -3.87 -19.89 11.30
C SER A 341 -3.83 -19.26 12.69
N THR A 342 -2.89 -18.37 12.93
CA THR A 342 -2.84 -17.53 14.13
C THR A 342 -3.52 -16.16 13.93
N LEU A 343 -4.06 -15.88 12.74
CA LEU A 343 -4.92 -14.74 12.49
C LEU A 343 -6.34 -15.07 12.94
N THR A 344 -7.05 -14.14 13.55
CA THR A 344 -8.46 -14.30 13.92
C THR A 344 -9.36 -14.24 12.70
N TYR A 345 -9.09 -13.32 11.80
CA TYR A 345 -9.80 -13.14 10.53
C TYR A 345 -8.79 -13.03 9.41
N ARG A 346 -9.17 -13.49 8.23
CA ARG A 346 -8.32 -13.37 7.04
C ARG A 346 -9.11 -13.26 5.76
N ARG A 347 -8.51 -12.68 4.75
CA ARG A 347 -8.99 -12.73 3.39
C ARG A 347 -8.63 -14.08 2.74
N ILE A 348 -9.61 -14.75 2.15
CA ILE A 348 -9.39 -15.94 1.32
C ILE A 348 -9.06 -15.52 -0.12
N SER A 349 -9.84 -14.58 -0.67
CA SER A 349 -9.66 -14.07 -2.04
C SER A 349 -10.37 -12.73 -2.21
N ASN A 350 -10.10 -12.05 -3.33
CA ASN A 350 -10.92 -10.94 -3.81
C ASN A 350 -11.85 -11.46 -4.89
N ALA A 351 -13.16 -11.42 -4.65
CA ALA A 351 -14.15 -11.80 -5.65
C ALA A 351 -14.54 -10.58 -6.50
N GLY A 352 -14.71 -10.80 -7.80
CA GLY A 352 -15.39 -9.81 -8.65
C GLY A 352 -16.87 -9.75 -8.29
N VAL A 353 -17.47 -8.55 -8.43
CA VAL A 353 -18.91 -8.39 -8.26
C VAL A 353 -19.60 -8.72 -9.59
N PRO A 354 -20.44 -9.75 -9.63
CA PRO A 354 -21.12 -10.12 -10.88
C PRO A 354 -22.15 -9.06 -11.27
N GLY A 355 -22.37 -8.89 -12.56
CA GLY A 355 -23.46 -8.07 -13.05
C GLY A 355 -24.64 -8.89 -13.56
N PRO A 356 -25.79 -8.25 -13.85
CA PRO A 356 -26.99 -8.93 -14.29
C PRO A 356 -26.77 -9.58 -15.66
N GLN A 357 -27.19 -10.83 -15.79
CA GLN A 357 -27.12 -11.62 -17.04
C GLN A 357 -25.71 -11.70 -17.67
N GLY A 358 -24.64 -11.55 -16.84
CA GLY A 358 -23.25 -11.54 -17.28
C GLY A 358 -22.74 -10.21 -17.87
N LEU A 359 -23.54 -9.16 -17.79
CA LEU A 359 -23.15 -7.80 -18.14
C LEU A 359 -22.34 -7.17 -16.99
N PRO A 360 -21.61 -6.06 -17.21
CA PRO A 360 -21.00 -5.29 -16.12
C PRO A 360 -22.09 -4.80 -15.14
N ILE A 361 -21.75 -4.75 -13.85
CA ILE A 361 -22.69 -4.23 -12.83
C ILE A 361 -22.81 -2.70 -12.88
N LEU A 362 -21.73 -2.02 -13.27
CA LEU A 362 -21.69 -0.56 -13.40
C LEU A 362 -22.27 -0.10 -14.74
N LYS A 363 -22.87 1.07 -14.74
CA LYS A 363 -23.18 1.80 -15.99
C LYS A 363 -21.88 2.27 -16.65
N PRO A 364 -21.85 2.40 -17.98
CA PRO A 364 -20.72 2.93 -18.71
C PRO A 364 -20.52 4.42 -18.45
#